data_eb485776aab9b875c8b8d2d743fe8a8e
#
_entry.id   eb485776aab9b875c8b8d2d743fe8a8e
#
_cell.length_a   1.000
_cell.length_b   1.000
_cell.length_c   1.000
_cell.angle_alpha   90.00
_cell.angle_beta   90.00
_cell.angle_gamma   90.00
#
_symmetry.space_group_name_H-M   'P 1'
#
loop_
_entity.id
_entity.type
_entity.pdbx_description
1 polymer ?
#
loop_
_entity_poly.entity_id
_entity_poly.type
_entity_poly.pdbx_seq_one_letter_code
_entity_poly.pdbx_strand_id
1 'polypeptide(L)'
;MRTNETMRRRKRKAPSVRCPMQIDRLIQIVFLLLSHEHRTAKQLAGELCVSTRTIYRDINILSIAGIPITSQKGYGGGLSLLQGFSLDKSYFTQAEQQNIVQALQILKSSNYPDADKVLNKVAGLFSHNLQSSWLEIDFSYWGSPEKERNHIAALERAIINKYVITFTYFNSELTVTEQAAEPLKLIFKSHAWYLIAWSRHRQDIRTYKMSRIRKLRITDQLFERELPADFSLAPSRKEECNAHTFILRFSEKIAYKVYDDFQEKYIRKLEDGALEVTFRYQFNNWTFLYLLSFGEYVEIIEPAEARMILKEKARKILSMYE
;
A
#
# COMPACT_ATOMS: atom_id res chain seq x y z
N MET A 1 19.25 27.86 -60.12
CA MET A 1 18.89 28.48 -58.84
C MET A 1 18.75 27.37 -57.79
N ARG A 2 19.71 27.28 -56.89
CA ARG A 2 19.76 26.29 -55.80
C ARG A 2 19.21 26.97 -54.53
N THR A 3 18.18 26.41 -53.92
CA THR A 3 17.69 26.81 -52.62
C THR A 3 18.05 25.73 -51.59
N ASN A 4 18.93 26.10 -50.68
CA ASN A 4 19.34 25.35 -49.50
C ASN A 4 18.25 25.38 -48.46
N GLU A 5 17.67 24.27 -48.11
CA GLU A 5 16.83 24.08 -46.92
C GLU A 5 17.66 23.49 -45.81
N THR A 6 17.99 24.31 -44.84
CA THR A 6 18.75 24.00 -43.63
C THR A 6 17.82 23.33 -42.62
N MET A 7 17.90 21.98 -42.50
CA MET A 7 17.27 21.21 -41.40
C MET A 7 17.86 21.62 -40.06
N ARG A 8 17.14 22.40 -39.28
CA ARG A 8 17.41 22.63 -37.85
C ARG A 8 17.08 21.34 -37.05
N ARG A 9 18.09 20.56 -36.71
CA ARG A 9 18.01 19.51 -35.70
C ARG A 9 17.63 20.11 -34.35
N ARG A 10 16.38 19.90 -33.92
CA ARG A 10 15.95 20.14 -32.53
C ARG A 10 16.70 19.16 -31.62
N LYS A 11 17.65 19.67 -30.84
CA LYS A 11 18.26 18.94 -29.71
C LYS A 11 17.14 18.55 -28.74
N ARG A 12 16.84 17.29 -28.60
CA ARG A 12 15.99 16.76 -27.52
C ARG A 12 16.69 17.11 -26.19
N LYS A 13 16.05 17.94 -25.38
CA LYS A 13 16.44 18.16 -23.99
C LYS A 13 16.34 16.83 -23.26
N ALA A 14 17.41 16.37 -22.64
CA ALA A 14 17.42 15.29 -21.68
C ALA A 14 16.43 15.59 -20.52
N PRO A 15 15.81 14.57 -19.93
CA PRO A 15 14.86 14.76 -18.84
C PRO A 15 15.56 15.54 -17.71
N SER A 16 14.92 16.60 -17.23
CA SER A 16 15.40 17.40 -16.10
C SER A 16 15.47 16.52 -14.85
N VAL A 17 16.67 16.16 -14.44
CA VAL A 17 16.93 15.57 -13.12
C VAL A 17 16.45 16.59 -12.09
N ARG A 18 15.34 16.30 -11.42
CA ARG A 18 14.86 17.15 -10.31
C ARG A 18 15.95 17.13 -9.23
N CYS A 19 16.47 18.30 -8.87
CA CYS A 19 17.33 18.43 -7.70
C CYS A 19 16.59 17.86 -6.48
N PRO A 20 17.21 16.95 -5.70
CA PRO A 20 16.57 16.39 -4.52
C PRO A 20 16.22 17.50 -3.51
N MET A 21 15.13 17.32 -2.78
CA MET A 21 14.78 18.19 -1.66
C MET A 21 15.92 18.20 -0.63
N GLN A 22 16.00 19.24 0.22
CA GLN A 22 17.11 19.40 1.14
C GLN A 22 17.31 18.16 2.04
N ILE A 23 16.24 17.61 2.57
CA ILE A 23 16.28 16.42 3.44
C ILE A 23 16.80 15.19 2.68
N ASP A 24 16.28 14.94 1.47
CA ASP A 24 16.73 13.81 0.63
C ASP A 24 18.21 13.93 0.32
N ARG A 25 18.67 15.15 0.05
CA ARG A 25 20.07 15.43 -0.27
C ARG A 25 20.99 15.22 0.94
N LEU A 26 20.58 15.66 2.14
CA LEU A 26 21.32 15.41 3.38
C LEU A 26 21.50 13.91 3.62
N ILE A 27 20.44 13.13 3.48
CA ILE A 27 20.49 11.66 3.61
C ILE A 27 21.40 11.05 2.55
N GLN A 28 21.29 11.49 1.28
CA GLN A 28 22.14 10.98 0.20
C GLN A 28 23.63 11.29 0.43
N ILE A 29 23.97 12.48 0.94
CA ILE A 29 25.34 12.81 1.32
C ILE A 29 25.89 11.81 2.35
N VAL A 30 25.12 11.50 3.40
CA VAL A 30 25.52 10.54 4.43
C VAL A 30 25.76 9.16 3.82
N PHE A 31 24.84 8.66 3.00
CA PHE A 31 25.01 7.36 2.33
C PHE A 31 26.21 7.32 1.38
N LEU A 32 26.44 8.39 0.62
CA LEU A 32 27.61 8.47 -0.27
C LEU A 32 28.94 8.46 0.51
N LEU A 33 28.97 9.10 1.67
CA LEU A 33 30.17 9.11 2.53
C LEU A 33 30.34 7.79 3.32
N LEU A 34 29.23 7.07 3.60
CA LEU A 34 29.30 5.73 4.20
C LEU A 34 29.77 4.66 3.21
N SER A 35 29.44 4.81 1.93
CA SER A 35 29.79 3.83 0.88
C SER A 35 31.19 4.03 0.28
N HIS A 36 31.86 5.15 0.56
CA HIS A 36 33.16 5.49 -0.01
C HIS A 36 34.02 6.19 1.02
N GLU A 37 35.27 5.78 1.13
CA GLU A 37 36.23 6.34 2.12
C GLU A 37 36.43 7.86 1.98
N HIS A 38 36.47 8.39 0.74
CA HIS A 38 36.65 9.80 0.47
C HIS A 38 35.82 10.28 -0.74
N ARG A 39 35.21 11.45 -0.64
CA ARG A 39 34.50 12.11 -1.75
C ARG A 39 34.79 13.60 -1.75
N THR A 40 35.16 14.15 -2.90
CA THR A 40 35.33 15.60 -3.02
C THR A 40 33.97 16.32 -3.07
N ALA A 41 33.91 17.56 -2.58
CA ALA A 41 32.70 18.37 -2.68
C ALA A 41 32.25 18.56 -4.15
N LYS A 42 33.19 18.52 -5.11
CA LYS A 42 32.88 18.59 -6.54
C LYS A 42 32.20 17.33 -7.06
N GLN A 43 32.61 16.16 -6.61
CA GLN A 43 31.96 14.88 -6.95
C GLN A 43 30.54 14.82 -6.39
N LEU A 44 30.36 15.12 -5.09
CA LEU A 44 29.05 15.19 -4.47
C LEU A 44 28.12 16.21 -5.16
N ALA A 45 28.65 17.37 -5.52
CA ALA A 45 27.90 18.39 -6.23
C ALA A 45 27.42 17.91 -7.60
N GLY A 46 28.27 17.16 -8.33
CA GLY A 46 27.91 16.57 -9.63
C GLY A 46 26.85 15.48 -9.51
N GLU A 47 26.99 14.56 -8.54
CA GLU A 47 26.04 13.46 -8.32
C GLU A 47 24.67 13.95 -7.85
N LEU A 48 24.64 14.99 -7.00
CA LEU A 48 23.43 15.53 -6.42
C LEU A 48 22.85 16.73 -7.19
N CYS A 49 23.44 17.07 -8.34
CA CYS A 49 23.00 18.17 -9.20
C CYS A 49 22.88 19.52 -8.49
N VAL A 50 23.80 19.86 -7.56
CA VAL A 50 23.86 21.10 -6.81
C VAL A 50 25.23 21.78 -6.89
N SER A 51 25.34 23.01 -6.38
CA SER A 51 26.65 23.69 -6.29
C SER A 51 27.50 23.15 -5.15
N THR A 52 28.83 23.24 -5.26
CA THR A 52 29.77 22.93 -4.17
C THR A 52 29.50 23.75 -2.91
N ARG A 53 29.04 25.01 -3.06
CA ARG A 53 28.60 25.86 -1.94
C ARG A 53 27.42 25.24 -1.19
N THR A 54 26.47 24.64 -1.92
CA THR A 54 25.32 23.93 -1.33
C THR A 54 25.81 22.69 -0.55
N ILE A 55 26.74 21.92 -1.10
CA ILE A 55 27.34 20.76 -0.41
C ILE A 55 28.00 21.18 0.91
N TYR A 56 28.83 22.23 0.92
CA TYR A 56 29.44 22.69 2.17
C TYR A 56 28.42 23.18 3.20
N ARG A 57 27.34 23.81 2.77
CA ARG A 57 26.24 24.19 3.65
C ARG A 57 25.54 22.97 4.23
N ASP A 58 25.25 21.97 3.42
CA ASP A 58 24.63 20.73 3.83
C ASP A 58 25.54 19.93 4.81
N ILE A 59 26.84 19.90 4.55
CA ILE A 59 27.83 19.30 5.47
C ILE A 59 27.85 20.00 6.81
N ASN A 60 27.78 21.32 6.82
CA ASN A 60 27.70 22.07 8.08
C ASN A 60 26.44 21.74 8.86
N ILE A 61 25.29 21.59 8.19
CA ILE A 61 24.03 21.15 8.81
C ILE A 61 24.17 19.75 9.39
N LEU A 62 24.77 18.81 8.65
CA LEU A 62 25.01 17.44 9.11
C LEU A 62 25.97 17.41 10.30
N SER A 63 27.03 18.22 10.29
CA SER A 63 27.98 18.34 11.41
C SER A 63 27.33 18.91 12.67
N ILE A 64 26.46 19.93 12.53
CA ILE A 64 25.66 20.47 13.64
C ILE A 64 24.68 19.42 14.18
N ALA A 65 24.15 18.55 13.30
CA ALA A 65 23.29 17.43 13.68
C ALA A 65 24.06 16.24 14.30
N GLY A 66 25.39 16.38 14.54
CA GLY A 66 26.20 15.36 15.22
C GLY A 66 26.85 14.33 14.30
N ILE A 67 26.75 14.47 12.97
CA ILE A 67 27.42 13.59 12.03
C ILE A 67 28.87 14.05 11.84
N PRO A 68 29.90 13.29 12.28
CA PRO A 68 31.28 13.72 12.27
C PRO A 68 31.90 13.61 10.87
N ILE A 69 31.72 14.66 10.06
CA ILE A 69 32.33 14.74 8.74
C ILE A 69 33.67 15.48 8.84
N THR A 70 34.71 14.86 8.35
CA THR A 70 36.06 15.44 8.27
C THR A 70 36.36 15.91 6.85
N SER A 71 37.17 16.96 6.74
CA SER A 71 37.64 17.50 5.45
C SER A 71 39.14 17.50 5.42
N GLN A 72 39.75 16.75 4.50
CA GLN A 72 41.19 16.73 4.25
C GLN A 72 41.53 17.55 3.01
N LYS A 73 42.50 18.45 3.15
CA LYS A 73 43.01 19.27 2.03
C LYS A 73 44.19 18.55 1.35
N GLY A 74 44.34 18.67 0.04
CA GLY A 74 45.47 18.19 -0.75
C GLY A 74 45.09 17.17 -1.82
N TYR A 75 46.16 16.62 -2.49
CA TYR A 75 46.02 15.61 -3.53
C TYR A 75 45.50 14.29 -2.89
N GLY A 76 44.32 13.83 -3.31
CA GLY A 76 43.62 12.69 -2.68
C GLY A 76 42.74 13.06 -1.48
N GLY A 77 42.71 14.33 -1.07
CA GLY A 77 41.83 14.80 -0.01
C GLY A 77 40.37 14.91 -0.45
N GLY A 78 39.47 15.02 0.54
CA GLY A 78 38.03 15.10 0.33
C GLY A 78 37.27 15.18 1.64
N LEU A 79 35.99 14.93 1.54
CA LEU A 79 35.08 14.80 2.65
C LEU A 79 34.94 13.31 2.98
N SER A 80 35.06 12.96 4.25
CA SER A 80 34.90 11.60 4.76
C SER A 80 34.21 11.64 6.12
N LEU A 81 33.59 10.55 6.48
CA LEU A 81 33.16 10.34 7.86
C LEU A 81 34.38 9.99 8.72
N LEU A 82 34.34 10.36 10.00
CA LEU A 82 35.41 10.01 10.94
C LEU A 82 35.58 8.49 10.94
N GLN A 83 36.86 8.02 10.96
CA GLN A 83 37.15 6.58 10.98
C GLN A 83 36.46 5.91 12.18
N GLY A 84 35.67 4.88 11.91
CA GLY A 84 34.86 4.21 12.94
C GLY A 84 33.44 4.81 13.13
N PHE A 85 33.09 5.90 12.42
CA PHE A 85 31.71 6.33 12.34
C PHE A 85 30.95 5.37 11.42
N SER A 86 30.17 4.51 12.01
CA SER A 86 29.00 3.89 11.38
C SER A 86 27.80 4.73 11.77
N LEU A 87 26.72 4.72 11.00
CA LEU A 87 25.40 5.06 11.52
C LEU A 87 25.20 4.11 12.68
N ASP A 88 25.57 4.59 13.87
CA ASP A 88 25.71 3.71 15.00
C ASP A 88 24.32 3.23 15.40
N LYS A 89 24.19 1.96 15.69
CA LYS A 89 23.01 1.35 16.30
C LYS A 89 22.52 2.16 17.51
N SER A 90 23.39 2.98 18.10
CA SER A 90 23.14 3.84 19.26
C SER A 90 22.13 4.97 19.02
N TYR A 91 21.82 5.34 17.77
CA TYR A 91 20.74 6.31 17.48
C TYR A 91 19.35 5.75 17.77
N PHE A 92 19.20 4.42 17.80
CA PHE A 92 17.94 3.75 18.15
C PHE A 92 18.14 2.94 19.41
N THR A 93 17.26 3.16 20.37
CA THR A 93 17.17 2.29 21.55
C THR A 93 16.87 0.85 21.10
N GLN A 94 17.17 -0.11 21.94
CA GLN A 94 16.89 -1.51 21.66
C GLN A 94 15.40 -1.77 21.32
N ALA A 95 14.51 -1.08 22.00
CA ALA A 95 13.07 -1.13 21.74
C ALA A 95 12.70 -0.57 20.36
N GLU A 96 13.29 0.56 19.95
CA GLU A 96 13.06 1.14 18.63
C GLU A 96 13.61 0.25 17.50
N GLN A 97 14.79 -0.35 17.69
CA GLN A 97 15.33 -1.33 16.76
C GLN A 97 14.38 -2.52 16.58
N GLN A 98 13.82 -3.05 17.67
CA GLN A 98 12.82 -4.11 17.62
C GLN A 98 11.57 -3.68 16.86
N ASN A 99 11.05 -2.50 17.14
CA ASN A 99 9.85 -1.96 16.48
C ASN A 99 10.08 -1.80 14.96
N ILE A 100 11.27 -1.34 14.53
CA ILE A 100 11.61 -1.23 13.10
C ILE A 100 11.62 -2.62 12.43
N VAL A 101 12.25 -3.61 13.06
CA VAL A 101 12.30 -4.98 12.54
C VAL A 101 10.88 -5.57 12.45
N GLN A 102 10.05 -5.39 13.49
CA GLN A 102 8.65 -5.84 13.49
C GLN A 102 7.81 -5.16 12.39
N ALA A 103 7.98 -3.86 12.19
CA ALA A 103 7.30 -3.14 11.10
C ALA A 103 7.67 -3.70 9.71
N LEU A 104 8.95 -4.05 9.50
CA LEU A 104 9.40 -4.69 8.26
C LEU A 104 8.86 -6.12 8.11
N GLN A 105 8.69 -6.86 9.21
CA GLN A 105 8.03 -8.17 9.20
C GLN A 105 6.55 -8.05 8.77
N ILE A 106 5.83 -7.03 9.24
CA ILE A 106 4.46 -6.75 8.80
C ILE A 106 4.41 -6.47 7.30
N LEU A 107 5.32 -5.64 6.77
CA LEU A 107 5.41 -5.38 5.33
C LEU A 107 5.71 -6.65 4.53
N LYS A 108 6.62 -7.50 5.03
CA LYS A 108 6.90 -8.80 4.42
C LYS A 108 5.65 -9.68 4.37
N SER A 109 4.92 -9.79 5.48
CA SER A 109 3.71 -10.60 5.60
C SER A 109 2.58 -10.12 4.68
N SER A 110 2.53 -8.80 4.39
CA SER A 110 1.58 -8.23 3.44
C SER A 110 1.97 -8.42 1.96
N ASN A 111 3.01 -9.21 1.67
CA ASN A 111 3.57 -9.42 0.32
C ASN A 111 4.09 -8.15 -0.35
N TYR A 112 4.51 -7.13 0.43
CA TYR A 112 5.09 -5.92 -0.16
C TYR A 112 6.43 -6.24 -0.86
N PRO A 113 6.67 -5.72 -2.08
CA PRO A 113 7.88 -5.99 -2.85
C PRO A 113 9.16 -5.64 -2.08
N ASP A 114 10.20 -6.45 -2.24
CA ASP A 114 11.53 -6.27 -1.65
C ASP A 114 11.61 -6.16 -0.10
N ALA A 115 10.50 -6.30 0.61
CA ALA A 115 10.46 -6.23 2.08
C ALA A 115 11.41 -7.25 2.74
N ASP A 116 11.55 -8.45 2.16
CA ASP A 116 12.50 -9.47 2.63
C ASP A 116 13.94 -8.99 2.59
N LYS A 117 14.34 -8.33 1.50
CA LYS A 117 15.71 -7.83 1.32
C LYS A 117 16.03 -6.73 2.31
N VAL A 118 15.08 -5.81 2.53
CA VAL A 118 15.23 -4.71 3.48
C VAL A 118 15.26 -5.24 4.90
N LEU A 119 14.34 -6.16 5.25
CA LEU A 119 14.29 -6.80 6.56
C LEU A 119 15.62 -7.48 6.91
N ASN A 120 16.17 -8.28 6.01
CA ASN A 120 17.43 -8.99 6.24
C ASN A 120 18.62 -8.02 6.44
N LYS A 121 18.67 -6.92 5.68
CA LYS A 121 19.71 -5.89 5.84
C LYS A 121 19.59 -5.18 7.19
N VAL A 122 18.39 -4.76 7.57
CA VAL A 122 18.14 -4.01 8.82
C VAL A 122 18.33 -4.91 10.03
N ALA A 123 17.86 -6.16 9.98
CA ALA A 123 18.06 -7.13 11.04
C ALA A 123 19.55 -7.44 11.25
N GLY A 124 20.32 -7.58 10.17
CA GLY A 124 21.78 -7.72 10.22
C GLY A 124 22.48 -6.50 10.83
N LEU A 125 22.04 -5.29 10.44
CA LEU A 125 22.55 -4.03 10.99
C LEU A 125 22.34 -3.95 12.51
N PHE A 126 21.16 -4.33 13.00
CA PHE A 126 20.82 -4.30 14.42
C PHE A 126 21.30 -5.53 15.20
N SER A 127 21.95 -6.48 14.54
CA SER A 127 22.34 -7.78 15.14
C SER A 127 21.17 -8.53 15.76
N HIS A 128 19.99 -8.37 15.17
CA HIS A 128 18.76 -9.00 15.62
C HIS A 128 18.65 -10.42 15.07
N ASN A 129 18.43 -11.38 15.94
CA ASN A 129 18.10 -12.74 15.53
C ASN A 129 16.61 -12.81 15.20
N LEU A 130 16.29 -12.92 13.91
CA LEU A 130 14.90 -13.01 13.42
C LEU A 130 14.18 -14.26 13.92
N GLN A 131 14.90 -15.29 14.39
CA GLN A 131 14.31 -16.54 14.87
C GLN A 131 13.78 -16.47 16.31
N SER A 132 14.12 -15.43 17.07
CA SER A 132 13.70 -15.26 18.47
C SER A 132 12.57 -14.23 18.65
N SER A 133 11.85 -13.90 17.58
CA SER A 133 10.72 -12.96 17.68
C SER A 133 9.54 -13.62 18.41
N TRP A 134 9.04 -12.98 19.47
CA TRP A 134 7.81 -13.37 20.16
C TRP A 134 6.55 -13.06 19.33
N LEU A 135 6.69 -12.27 18.24
CA LEU A 135 5.62 -11.86 17.33
C LEU A 135 5.90 -12.44 15.94
N GLU A 136 4.98 -13.23 15.46
CA GLU A 136 4.90 -13.67 14.08
C GLU A 136 3.60 -13.16 13.47
N ILE A 137 3.67 -12.53 12.30
CA ILE A 137 2.51 -12.01 11.60
C ILE A 137 2.47 -12.68 10.24
N ASP A 138 1.42 -13.46 10.02
CA ASP A 138 1.16 -14.13 8.76
C ASP A 138 -0.19 -13.67 8.18
N PHE A 139 -0.12 -12.97 7.06
CA PHE A 139 -1.26 -12.60 6.23
C PHE A 139 -1.39 -13.50 5.00
N SER A 140 -0.75 -14.67 5.03
CA SER A 140 -0.79 -15.58 3.88
C SER A 140 -2.22 -15.96 3.55
N TYR A 141 -2.52 -15.92 2.27
CA TYR A 141 -3.80 -16.33 1.71
C TYR A 141 -3.59 -17.56 0.84
N TRP A 142 -4.63 -18.40 0.71
CA TRP A 142 -4.62 -19.61 -0.14
C TRP A 142 -4.43 -19.30 -1.64
N GLY A 143 -3.64 -18.29 -1.98
CA GLY A 143 -3.36 -17.79 -3.32
C GLY A 143 -1.87 -17.78 -3.64
N SER A 144 -1.52 -17.31 -4.86
CA SER A 144 -0.14 -17.18 -5.29
C SER A 144 0.46 -15.83 -4.82
N PRO A 145 1.34 -15.82 -3.82
CA PRO A 145 1.97 -14.60 -3.31
C PRO A 145 2.76 -13.84 -4.39
N GLU A 146 3.33 -14.57 -5.36
CA GLU A 146 4.17 -14.01 -6.42
C GLU A 146 3.38 -13.11 -7.38
N LYS A 147 2.14 -13.50 -7.74
CA LYS A 147 1.28 -12.66 -8.59
C LYS A 147 0.91 -11.35 -7.91
N GLU A 148 0.65 -11.40 -6.62
CA GLU A 148 0.29 -10.21 -5.84
C GLU A 148 1.46 -9.24 -5.75
N ARG A 149 2.68 -9.73 -5.44
CA ARG A 149 3.91 -8.93 -5.42
C ARG A 149 4.16 -8.24 -6.76
N ASN A 150 4.03 -8.96 -7.86
CA ASN A 150 4.21 -8.42 -9.21
C ASN A 150 3.19 -7.32 -9.54
N HIS A 151 1.93 -7.49 -9.11
CA HIS A 151 0.91 -6.46 -9.27
C HIS A 151 1.22 -5.22 -8.43
N ILE A 152 1.64 -5.37 -7.17
CA ILE A 152 2.02 -4.26 -6.30
C ILE A 152 3.17 -3.46 -6.92
N ALA A 153 4.25 -4.13 -7.33
CA ALA A 153 5.40 -3.48 -7.96
C ALA A 153 5.05 -2.75 -9.26
N ALA A 154 4.17 -3.33 -10.08
CA ALA A 154 3.70 -2.70 -11.30
C ALA A 154 2.84 -1.46 -11.00
N LEU A 155 1.92 -1.55 -10.04
CA LEU A 155 1.05 -0.46 -9.64
C LEU A 155 1.82 0.66 -8.94
N GLU A 156 2.78 0.34 -8.08
CA GLU A 156 3.67 1.32 -7.44
C GLU A 156 4.39 2.15 -8.52
N ARG A 157 4.99 1.49 -9.52
CA ARG A 157 5.64 2.16 -10.65
C ARG A 157 4.67 3.03 -11.44
N ALA A 158 3.44 2.56 -11.68
CA ALA A 158 2.43 3.32 -12.42
C ALA A 158 1.94 4.55 -11.62
N ILE A 159 1.80 4.44 -10.30
CA ILE A 159 1.42 5.55 -9.40
C ILE A 159 2.52 6.62 -9.36
N ILE A 160 3.77 6.20 -9.11
CA ILE A 160 4.91 7.13 -8.98
C ILE A 160 5.15 7.89 -10.28
N ASN A 161 5.09 7.20 -11.43
CA ASN A 161 5.35 7.80 -12.73
C ASN A 161 4.09 8.32 -13.42
N LYS A 162 2.94 8.28 -12.75
CA LYS A 162 1.66 8.78 -13.27
C LYS A 162 1.24 8.14 -14.61
N TYR A 163 1.43 6.83 -14.77
CA TYR A 163 0.99 6.08 -15.95
C TYR A 163 -0.42 5.54 -15.79
N VAL A 164 -1.24 5.69 -16.83
CA VAL A 164 -2.54 5.02 -16.94
C VAL A 164 -2.35 3.52 -17.04
N ILE A 165 -3.24 2.77 -16.40
CA ILE A 165 -3.25 1.31 -16.43
C ILE A 165 -4.53 0.78 -17.09
N THR A 166 -4.42 -0.40 -17.67
CA THR A 166 -5.57 -1.19 -18.15
C THR A 166 -5.55 -2.56 -17.49
N PHE A 167 -6.73 -3.08 -17.19
CA PHE A 167 -6.89 -4.40 -16.58
C PHE A 167 -8.30 -4.94 -16.73
N THR A 168 -8.44 -6.25 -16.66
CA THR A 168 -9.72 -6.94 -16.56
C THR A 168 -10.11 -7.03 -15.06
N TYR A 169 -11.34 -6.68 -14.72
CA TYR A 169 -11.84 -6.69 -13.33
C TYR A 169 -13.06 -7.58 -13.16
N PHE A 170 -12.99 -8.48 -12.18
CA PHE A 170 -14.11 -9.31 -11.73
C PHE A 170 -14.82 -8.62 -10.58
N ASN A 171 -16.01 -8.08 -10.82
CA ASN A 171 -16.76 -7.41 -9.78
C ASN A 171 -17.59 -8.37 -8.91
N SER A 172 -18.20 -7.85 -7.84
CA SER A 172 -19.07 -8.64 -6.95
C SER A 172 -20.41 -9.03 -7.58
N GLU A 173 -20.77 -8.46 -8.72
CA GLU A 173 -21.99 -8.74 -9.47
C GLU A 173 -21.78 -9.85 -10.51
N LEU A 174 -20.65 -10.59 -10.41
CA LEU A 174 -20.27 -11.67 -11.31
C LEU A 174 -20.06 -11.24 -12.76
N THR A 175 -19.84 -9.95 -13.01
CA THR A 175 -19.52 -9.44 -14.35
C THR A 175 -18.01 -9.17 -14.49
N VAL A 176 -17.53 -9.40 -15.70
CA VAL A 176 -16.14 -9.16 -16.09
C VAL A 176 -16.11 -7.92 -16.96
N THR A 177 -15.29 -6.95 -16.56
CA THR A 177 -15.20 -5.67 -17.27
C THR A 177 -13.75 -5.29 -17.55
N GLU A 178 -13.50 -4.75 -18.73
CA GLU A 178 -12.23 -4.11 -19.03
C GLU A 178 -12.22 -2.69 -18.44
N GLN A 179 -11.15 -2.35 -17.77
CA GLN A 179 -10.98 -1.08 -17.09
C GLN A 179 -9.77 -0.33 -17.64
N ALA A 180 -9.93 0.97 -17.84
CA ALA A 180 -8.84 1.92 -17.99
C ALA A 180 -8.90 2.90 -16.83
N ALA A 181 -7.82 3.03 -16.05
CA ALA A 181 -7.83 3.79 -14.82
C ALA A 181 -6.50 4.51 -14.58
N GLU A 182 -6.58 5.61 -13.83
CA GLU A 182 -5.46 6.39 -13.34
C GLU A 182 -5.19 5.95 -11.90
N PRO A 183 -4.14 5.17 -11.63
CA PRO A 183 -3.87 4.63 -10.31
C PRO A 183 -3.38 5.75 -9.38
N LEU A 184 -4.00 5.89 -8.20
CA LEU A 184 -3.74 7.00 -7.28
C LEU A 184 -3.08 6.54 -5.98
N LYS A 185 -3.53 5.41 -5.41
CA LYS A 185 -3.03 4.92 -4.12
C LYS A 185 -3.24 3.42 -3.96
N LEU A 186 -2.31 2.76 -3.28
CA LEU A 186 -2.49 1.40 -2.78
C LEU A 186 -2.84 1.44 -1.28
N ILE A 187 -3.77 0.60 -0.87
CA ILE A 187 -4.21 0.49 0.53
C ILE A 187 -4.26 -0.99 0.91
N PHE A 188 -3.66 -1.32 2.05
CA PHE A 188 -3.83 -2.63 2.68
C PHE A 188 -4.90 -2.53 3.78
N LYS A 189 -5.98 -3.29 3.65
CA LYS A 189 -7.10 -3.26 4.59
C LYS A 189 -7.75 -4.64 4.66
N SER A 190 -8.10 -5.09 5.88
CA SER A 190 -8.78 -6.39 6.10
C SER A 190 -8.12 -7.53 5.33
N HIS A 191 -6.81 -7.69 5.54
CA HIS A 191 -5.95 -8.73 4.94
C HIS A 191 -5.95 -8.75 3.41
N ALA A 192 -6.22 -7.62 2.76
CA ALA A 192 -6.24 -7.52 1.30
C ALA A 192 -5.71 -6.16 0.81
N TRP A 193 -5.06 -6.18 -0.35
CA TRP A 193 -4.66 -4.98 -1.06
C TRP A 193 -5.78 -4.44 -1.93
N TYR A 194 -5.91 -3.13 -1.94
CA TYR A 194 -6.86 -2.39 -2.75
C TYR A 194 -6.15 -1.29 -3.52
N LEU A 195 -6.53 -1.12 -4.77
CA LEU A 195 -6.14 -0.01 -5.61
C LEU A 195 -7.23 1.06 -5.59
N ILE A 196 -6.88 2.28 -5.22
CA ILE A 196 -7.71 3.46 -5.43
C ILE A 196 -7.29 4.06 -6.76
N ALA A 197 -8.23 4.20 -7.67
CA ALA A 197 -7.97 4.75 -8.99
C ALA A 197 -9.16 5.53 -9.52
N TRP A 198 -8.91 6.51 -10.38
CA TRP A 198 -9.94 7.16 -11.17
C TRP A 198 -10.30 6.28 -12.37
N SER A 199 -11.52 5.82 -12.42
CA SER A 199 -12.04 5.06 -13.55
C SER A 199 -12.36 5.99 -14.72
N ARG A 200 -11.65 5.83 -15.85
CA ARG A 200 -11.91 6.62 -17.06
C ARG A 200 -13.27 6.34 -17.67
N HIS A 201 -13.78 5.12 -17.48
CA HIS A 201 -15.11 4.73 -17.97
C HIS A 201 -16.24 5.32 -17.09
N ARG A 202 -16.09 5.26 -15.76
CA ARG A 202 -17.11 5.73 -14.81
C ARG A 202 -16.99 7.21 -14.46
N GLN A 203 -15.86 7.85 -14.81
CA GLN A 203 -15.54 9.25 -14.45
C GLN A 203 -15.68 9.49 -12.94
N ASP A 204 -15.14 8.55 -12.13
CA ASP A 204 -15.25 8.57 -10.68
C ASP A 204 -14.10 7.79 -10.03
N ILE A 205 -13.78 8.12 -8.75
CA ILE A 205 -12.80 7.37 -7.97
C ILE A 205 -13.42 6.03 -7.55
N ARG A 206 -12.70 4.96 -7.85
CA ARG A 206 -13.13 3.58 -7.55
C ARG A 206 -12.06 2.84 -6.75
N THR A 207 -12.55 1.93 -5.92
CA THR A 207 -11.73 1.00 -5.16
C THR A 207 -11.78 -0.38 -5.81
N TYR A 208 -10.63 -0.89 -6.20
CA TYR A 208 -10.49 -2.21 -6.83
C TYR A 208 -9.73 -3.15 -5.91
N LYS A 209 -10.33 -4.28 -5.53
CA LYS A 209 -9.62 -5.33 -4.78
C LYS A 209 -8.60 -6.00 -5.69
N MET A 210 -7.33 -6.04 -5.30
CA MET A 210 -6.25 -6.52 -6.18
C MET A 210 -6.40 -7.99 -6.57
N SER A 211 -6.92 -8.83 -5.68
CA SER A 211 -7.19 -10.23 -5.98
C SER A 211 -8.19 -10.45 -7.13
N ARG A 212 -8.93 -9.41 -7.54
CA ARG A 212 -9.89 -9.42 -8.65
C ARG A 212 -9.36 -8.79 -9.95
N ILE A 213 -8.13 -8.26 -9.92
CA ILE A 213 -7.47 -7.68 -11.10
C ILE A 213 -6.78 -8.80 -11.89
N ARG A 214 -6.97 -8.79 -13.20
CA ARG A 214 -6.30 -9.70 -14.14
C ARG A 214 -5.77 -8.91 -15.32
N LYS A 215 -4.77 -9.46 -16.01
CA LYS A 215 -4.18 -8.88 -17.23
C LYS A 215 -3.76 -7.41 -17.07
N LEU A 216 -3.22 -7.05 -15.90
CA LEU A 216 -2.75 -5.70 -15.61
C LEU A 216 -1.66 -5.28 -16.60
N ARG A 217 -1.81 -4.11 -17.22
CA ARG A 217 -0.84 -3.51 -18.14
C ARG A 217 -0.67 -2.02 -17.80
N ILE A 218 0.56 -1.55 -17.84
CA ILE A 218 0.88 -0.13 -17.75
C ILE A 218 0.90 0.38 -19.19
N THR A 219 0.24 1.50 -19.46
CA THR A 219 0.24 2.15 -20.78
C THR A 219 1.27 3.27 -20.85
N ASP A 220 1.52 3.81 -22.04
CA ASP A 220 2.40 4.96 -22.22
C ASP A 220 1.68 6.31 -21.98
N GLN A 221 0.40 6.28 -21.62
CA GLN A 221 -0.39 7.48 -21.36
C GLN A 221 -0.13 7.99 -19.95
N LEU A 222 0.16 9.28 -19.83
CA LEU A 222 0.33 9.96 -18.56
C LEU A 222 -1.00 10.57 -18.07
N PHE A 223 -1.11 10.75 -16.77
CA PHE A 223 -2.20 11.48 -16.12
C PHE A 223 -1.61 12.45 -15.07
N GLU A 224 -2.39 13.47 -14.68
CA GLU A 224 -1.95 14.49 -13.72
C GLU A 224 -2.76 14.48 -12.43
N ARG A 225 -3.84 13.68 -12.39
CA ARG A 225 -4.77 13.64 -11.27
C ARG A 225 -4.09 13.24 -9.97
N GLU A 226 -4.52 13.87 -8.90
CA GLU A 226 -4.13 13.53 -7.54
C GLU A 226 -5.36 13.07 -6.75
N LEU A 227 -5.10 12.29 -5.70
CA LEU A 227 -6.15 11.87 -4.78
C LEU A 227 -6.54 13.09 -3.93
N PRO A 228 -7.85 13.44 -3.82
CA PRO A 228 -8.30 14.51 -2.94
C PRO A 228 -7.81 14.30 -1.49
N ALA A 229 -7.40 15.38 -0.83
CA ALA A 229 -6.87 15.32 0.54
C ALA A 229 -7.90 14.80 1.56
N ASP A 230 -9.18 15.01 1.30
CA ASP A 230 -10.33 14.57 2.10
C ASP A 230 -10.85 13.18 1.72
N PHE A 231 -10.16 12.48 0.80
CA PHE A 231 -10.58 11.14 0.38
C PHE A 231 -10.60 10.17 1.57
N SER A 232 -11.73 9.54 1.77
CA SER A 232 -11.95 8.51 2.78
C SER A 232 -12.46 7.21 2.15
N LEU A 233 -12.01 6.08 2.68
CA LEU A 233 -12.59 4.76 2.37
C LEU A 233 -13.91 4.50 3.12
N ALA A 234 -14.35 5.41 3.97
CA ALA A 234 -15.66 5.33 4.59
C ALA A 234 -16.76 5.35 3.52
N PRO A 235 -17.89 4.69 3.74
CA PRO A 235 -19.02 4.76 2.82
C PRO A 235 -19.38 6.21 2.53
N SER A 236 -19.63 6.53 1.27
CA SER A 236 -20.13 7.86 0.91
C SER A 236 -21.50 8.10 1.54
N ARG A 237 -21.86 9.37 1.78
CA ARG A 237 -23.22 9.72 2.24
C ARG A 237 -24.33 9.06 1.39
N LYS A 238 -24.10 8.90 0.10
CA LYS A 238 -25.03 8.25 -0.82
C LYS A 238 -25.14 6.75 -0.57
N GLU A 239 -24.06 6.10 -0.19
CA GLU A 239 -24.03 4.69 0.19
C GLU A 239 -24.67 4.48 1.56
N GLU A 240 -24.48 5.39 2.50
CA GLU A 240 -25.15 5.38 3.80
C GLU A 240 -26.68 5.58 3.67
N CYS A 241 -27.14 6.46 2.77
CA CYS A 241 -28.56 6.68 2.51
C CYS A 241 -29.27 5.43 1.95
N ASN A 242 -28.55 4.60 1.18
CA ASN A 242 -29.08 3.35 0.60
C ASN A 242 -28.89 2.13 1.51
N ALA A 243 -28.42 2.31 2.73
CA ALA A 243 -28.22 1.23 3.68
C ALA A 243 -29.53 0.92 4.43
N HIS A 244 -29.90 -0.36 4.44
CA HIS A 244 -31.03 -0.89 5.19
C HIS A 244 -30.58 -1.36 6.57
N THR A 245 -31.45 -1.24 7.56
CA THR A 245 -31.18 -1.81 8.89
C THR A 245 -31.52 -3.30 8.84
N PHE A 246 -30.52 -4.12 9.17
CA PHE A 246 -30.67 -5.54 9.37
C PHE A 246 -30.75 -5.85 10.85
N ILE A 247 -31.71 -6.68 11.23
CA ILE A 247 -31.79 -7.33 12.53
C ILE A 247 -31.64 -8.83 12.25
N LEU A 248 -30.55 -9.40 12.73
CA LEU A 248 -30.21 -10.79 12.54
C LEU A 248 -30.25 -11.50 13.89
N ARG A 249 -30.78 -12.73 13.91
CA ARG A 249 -30.71 -13.62 15.05
C ARG A 249 -29.78 -14.77 14.73
N PHE A 250 -28.78 -14.97 15.57
CA PHE A 250 -27.80 -16.04 15.43
C PHE A 250 -27.97 -17.08 16.54
N SER A 251 -27.81 -18.33 16.17
CA SER A 251 -27.71 -19.40 17.15
C SER A 251 -26.47 -19.24 18.04
N GLU A 252 -26.57 -19.58 19.32
CA GLU A 252 -25.42 -19.58 20.23
C GLU A 252 -24.25 -20.45 19.72
N LYS A 253 -24.53 -21.48 18.94
CA LYS A 253 -23.51 -22.38 18.36
C LYS A 253 -22.48 -21.67 17.49
N ILE A 254 -22.83 -20.51 16.90
CA ILE A 254 -21.95 -19.74 16.04
C ILE A 254 -21.48 -18.42 16.68
N ALA A 255 -21.62 -18.29 17.99
CA ALA A 255 -21.28 -17.08 18.73
C ALA A 255 -19.85 -16.59 18.46
N TYR A 256 -18.88 -17.49 18.36
CA TYR A 256 -17.49 -17.17 18.06
C TYR A 256 -17.37 -16.32 16.78
N LYS A 257 -18.04 -16.74 15.68
CA LYS A 257 -18.01 -16.04 14.40
C LYS A 257 -18.74 -14.68 14.46
N VAL A 258 -19.79 -14.58 15.27
CA VAL A 258 -20.52 -13.32 15.48
C VAL A 258 -19.63 -12.30 16.17
N TYR A 259 -18.87 -12.71 17.21
CA TYR A 259 -17.92 -11.82 17.89
C TYR A 259 -16.69 -11.46 17.03
N ASP A 260 -16.28 -12.35 16.12
CA ASP A 260 -15.20 -12.08 15.16
C ASP A 260 -15.62 -11.03 14.11
N ASP A 261 -16.87 -11.10 13.65
CA ASP A 261 -17.34 -10.31 12.50
C ASP A 261 -18.02 -9.00 12.90
N PHE A 262 -18.60 -8.89 14.11
CA PHE A 262 -19.37 -7.74 14.56
C PHE A 262 -18.79 -7.12 15.83
N GLN A 263 -18.80 -5.78 15.91
CA GLN A 263 -18.41 -5.09 17.12
C GLN A 263 -19.44 -5.35 18.24
N GLU A 264 -18.96 -5.56 19.46
CA GLU A 264 -19.77 -5.91 20.63
C GLU A 264 -20.97 -4.96 20.86
N LYS A 265 -20.81 -3.66 20.57
CA LYS A 265 -21.90 -2.65 20.70
C LYS A 265 -23.13 -2.91 19.80
N TYR A 266 -22.99 -3.77 18.79
CA TYR A 266 -24.09 -4.15 17.87
C TYR A 266 -24.71 -5.49 18.23
N ILE A 267 -24.14 -6.20 19.24
CA ILE A 267 -24.55 -7.54 19.64
C ILE A 267 -25.36 -7.44 20.92
N ARG A 268 -26.53 -8.05 20.95
CA ARG A 268 -27.37 -8.21 22.13
C ARG A 268 -27.58 -9.71 22.39
N LYS A 269 -27.22 -10.18 23.58
CA LYS A 269 -27.51 -11.56 24.01
C LYS A 269 -28.98 -11.65 24.45
N LEU A 270 -29.70 -12.63 23.93
CA LEU A 270 -31.08 -12.92 24.25
C LEU A 270 -31.19 -13.93 25.43
N GLU A 271 -32.38 -14.02 26.04
CA GLU A 271 -32.63 -14.91 27.20
C GLU A 271 -32.44 -16.40 26.87
N ASP A 272 -32.68 -16.79 25.62
CA ASP A 272 -32.52 -18.16 25.12
C ASP A 272 -31.08 -18.49 24.67
N GLY A 273 -30.12 -17.60 24.93
CA GLY A 273 -28.71 -17.75 24.56
C GLY A 273 -28.39 -17.31 23.14
N ALA A 274 -29.38 -17.07 22.28
CA ALA A 274 -29.16 -16.54 20.94
C ALA A 274 -28.57 -15.13 20.96
N LEU A 275 -27.93 -14.72 19.85
CA LEU A 275 -27.36 -13.39 19.69
C LEU A 275 -28.16 -12.62 18.66
N GLU A 276 -28.61 -11.43 19.02
CA GLU A 276 -29.22 -10.49 18.07
C GLU A 276 -28.20 -9.44 17.67
N VAL A 277 -28.09 -9.22 16.37
CA VAL A 277 -27.16 -8.22 15.81
C VAL A 277 -27.94 -7.24 14.97
N THR A 278 -27.79 -5.94 15.29
CA THR A 278 -28.40 -4.84 14.53
C THR A 278 -27.29 -4.05 13.82
N PHE A 279 -27.34 -3.99 12.49
CA PHE A 279 -26.38 -3.21 11.70
C PHE A 279 -27.02 -2.66 10.43
N ARG A 280 -26.38 -1.65 9.83
CA ARG A 280 -26.85 -1.05 8.57
C ARG A 280 -25.96 -1.47 7.42
N TYR A 281 -26.57 -1.98 6.35
CA TYR A 281 -25.83 -2.38 5.16
C TYR A 281 -26.70 -2.29 3.89
N GLN A 282 -26.04 -2.34 2.73
CA GLN A 282 -26.73 -2.25 1.44
C GLN A 282 -27.30 -3.60 0.99
N PHE A 283 -28.42 -3.60 0.27
CA PHE A 283 -28.90 -4.77 -0.46
C PHE A 283 -28.06 -4.99 -1.71
N ASN A 284 -27.05 -5.84 -1.61
CA ASN A 284 -26.22 -6.23 -2.72
C ASN A 284 -25.88 -7.72 -2.65
N ASN A 285 -25.35 -8.26 -3.73
CA ASN A 285 -25.04 -9.69 -3.79
C ASN A 285 -24.01 -10.12 -2.72
N TRP A 286 -23.05 -9.24 -2.37
CA TRP A 286 -22.07 -9.52 -1.33
C TRP A 286 -22.73 -9.75 0.04
N THR A 287 -23.69 -8.89 0.41
CA THR A 287 -24.42 -8.99 1.68
C THR A 287 -25.12 -10.36 1.81
N PHE A 288 -25.79 -10.78 0.76
CA PHE A 288 -26.50 -12.07 0.80
C PHE A 288 -25.56 -13.27 0.77
N LEU A 289 -24.44 -13.21 0.05
CA LEU A 289 -23.41 -14.25 0.10
C LEU A 289 -22.77 -14.32 1.47
N TYR A 290 -22.52 -13.17 2.11
CA TYR A 290 -22.02 -13.10 3.47
C TYR A 290 -23.03 -13.72 4.46
N LEU A 291 -24.32 -13.39 4.39
CA LEU A 291 -25.35 -13.99 5.24
C LEU A 291 -25.47 -15.50 5.01
N LEU A 292 -25.38 -15.98 3.77
CA LEU A 292 -25.36 -17.41 3.47
C LEU A 292 -24.15 -18.13 4.05
N SER A 293 -23.03 -17.45 4.30
CA SER A 293 -21.84 -18.04 4.93
C SER A 293 -22.05 -18.49 6.39
N PHE A 294 -23.12 -18.02 7.03
CA PHE A 294 -23.52 -18.48 8.37
C PHE A 294 -24.40 -19.74 8.34
N GLY A 295 -24.80 -20.17 7.13
CA GLY A 295 -25.60 -21.37 6.95
C GLY A 295 -26.95 -21.31 7.66
N GLU A 296 -27.27 -22.37 8.39
CA GLU A 296 -28.53 -22.54 9.14
C GLU A 296 -28.55 -21.78 10.48
N TYR A 297 -27.43 -21.15 10.86
CA TYR A 297 -27.28 -20.52 12.16
C TYR A 297 -27.69 -19.05 12.18
N VAL A 298 -28.15 -18.48 11.05
CA VAL A 298 -28.60 -17.10 10.97
C VAL A 298 -30.05 -17.02 10.49
N GLU A 299 -30.85 -16.24 11.20
CA GLU A 299 -32.17 -15.83 10.76
C GLU A 299 -32.21 -14.33 10.55
N ILE A 300 -32.72 -13.86 9.41
CA ILE A 300 -32.99 -12.45 9.19
C ILE A 300 -34.36 -12.13 9.82
N ILE A 301 -34.37 -11.32 10.88
CA ILE A 301 -35.62 -10.82 11.47
C ILE A 301 -36.16 -9.67 10.65
N GLU A 302 -35.29 -8.71 10.35
CA GLU A 302 -35.60 -7.56 9.49
C GLU A 302 -34.44 -7.30 8.51
N PRO A 303 -34.75 -6.77 7.32
CA PRO A 303 -36.06 -6.47 6.77
C PRO A 303 -36.68 -7.69 6.05
N ALA A 304 -37.99 -7.68 5.90
CA ALA A 304 -38.74 -8.78 5.28
C ALA A 304 -38.30 -9.11 3.84
N GLU A 305 -37.94 -8.07 3.07
CA GLU A 305 -37.47 -8.22 1.69
C GLU A 305 -36.17 -9.06 1.64
N ALA A 306 -35.26 -8.83 2.60
CA ALA A 306 -34.02 -9.59 2.69
C ALA A 306 -34.28 -11.07 3.00
N ARG A 307 -35.29 -11.39 3.83
CA ARG A 307 -35.72 -12.78 4.10
C ARG A 307 -36.17 -13.48 2.81
N MET A 308 -36.97 -12.77 1.98
CA MET A 308 -37.45 -13.34 0.71
C MET A 308 -36.29 -13.65 -0.25
N ILE A 309 -35.34 -12.72 -0.37
CA ILE A 309 -34.16 -12.90 -1.24
C ILE A 309 -33.31 -14.09 -0.74
N LEU A 310 -33.05 -14.15 0.57
CA LEU A 310 -32.24 -15.24 1.14
C LEU A 310 -32.94 -16.61 0.96
N LYS A 311 -34.28 -16.66 1.17
CA LYS A 311 -35.09 -17.87 0.96
C LYS A 311 -35.02 -18.34 -0.50
N GLU A 312 -35.08 -17.44 -1.47
CA GLU A 312 -34.94 -17.80 -2.88
C GLU A 312 -33.55 -18.36 -3.20
N LYS A 313 -32.49 -17.72 -2.67
CA LYS A 313 -31.11 -18.23 -2.80
C LYS A 313 -30.95 -19.62 -2.18
N ALA A 314 -31.50 -19.84 -0.98
CA ALA A 314 -31.46 -21.14 -0.32
C ALA A 314 -32.18 -22.24 -1.13
N ARG A 315 -33.33 -21.91 -1.75
CA ARG A 315 -34.01 -22.84 -2.67
C ARG A 315 -33.17 -23.21 -3.87
N LYS A 316 -32.49 -22.20 -4.48
CA LYS A 316 -31.56 -22.47 -5.60
C LYS A 316 -30.38 -23.35 -5.19
N ILE A 317 -29.89 -23.18 -3.96
CA ILE A 317 -28.84 -24.08 -3.43
C ILE A 317 -29.40 -25.50 -3.27
N LEU A 318 -30.56 -25.64 -2.66
CA LEU A 318 -31.20 -26.97 -2.46
C LEU A 318 -31.37 -27.70 -3.81
N SER A 319 -31.89 -27.01 -4.83
CA SER A 319 -32.08 -27.58 -6.17
C SER A 319 -30.80 -28.03 -6.90
N MET A 320 -29.61 -27.68 -6.41
CA MET A 320 -28.34 -28.19 -6.95
C MET A 320 -27.98 -29.58 -6.39
N TYR A 321 -28.63 -29.99 -5.32
CA TYR A 321 -28.34 -31.26 -4.63
C TYR A 321 -29.52 -32.28 -4.72
N GLU A 322 -30.63 -31.87 -5.32
CA GLU A 322 -31.77 -32.73 -5.73
C GLU A 322 -31.54 -33.24 -7.16
#